data_9b33388c877a22070bc1b985556cc34e
#
_entry.id   9b33388c877a22070bc1b985556cc34e
#
_cell.length_a   1.000
_cell.length_b   1.000
_cell.length_c   1.000
_cell.angle_alpha   90.00
_cell.angle_beta   90.00
_cell.angle_gamma   90.00
#
_symmetry.space_group_name_H-M   'P 1'
#
loop_
_entity.id
_entity.type
_entity.pdbx_description
1 polymer ?
#
loop_
_entity_poly.entity_id
_entity_poly.type
_entity_poly.pdbx_seq_one_letter_code
_entity_poly.pdbx_strand_id
1 'polypeptide(L)'
;TMKHVGLNVAADPFMNSSLVGINGGLVLIVADDPSMHSSQGEQDSRFFADFAMIPCFEPTTQQEAYEMMFEAFEVSEKNHVPVMIRIVTRLAHSRAVVHPFEHDRFVKENTLSKADRMEWMLLPALARKNYEKMLQKQDILTEWSNNARWNPLTINEKRRDLAIVTSGLGRNYYLENLQDYKDLCEKQFQEQGLPSTLHIGTMPYPIDSLKKLAKTAKTILVIEEGMPFLEKMLKGILPQENIIIGKLSGHLPRTGELNPDFVRKALSLEVNPSVLSSSSISDTAANLPSRPPQLCKGCPHADSYSSLNKAVSLLKESAGSDNVAVMADIGCYALGAVPPYNAVETIVCMGASIGMARGAAQAGIKYSFGVIGDSTFIHSGITNLIDAVSTKTPMTVVILDNSIVAMTGCQQTILPSSQLETLVAGLGVEKEHIKVLTTNPSKIDENTRILVEEAEYRGVSVIILVRECLEAFRIRNKAAKAAKV
;
A
#
# COMPACT_ATOMS: atom_id res chain seq x y z
N THR A 1 -9.45 5.37 3.61
CA THR A 1 -8.62 4.17 3.77
C THR A 1 -7.99 3.80 2.45
N MET A 2 -6.71 3.49 2.45
CA MET A 2 -5.98 3.09 1.25
C MET A 2 -4.72 2.28 1.60
N LYS A 3 -4.17 1.59 0.61
CA LYS A 3 -2.84 1.00 0.67
C LYS A 3 -1.77 2.09 0.47
N HIS A 4 -0.52 1.84 0.84
CA HIS A 4 0.58 2.80 0.62
C HIS A 4 0.69 3.28 -0.84
N VAL A 5 0.44 2.41 -1.81
CA VAL A 5 0.42 2.79 -3.24
C VAL A 5 -0.71 3.78 -3.56
N GLY A 6 -1.86 3.67 -2.88
CA GLY A 6 -2.96 4.65 -2.99
C GLY A 6 -2.58 6.00 -2.39
N LEU A 7 -1.87 6.01 -1.25
CA LEU A 7 -1.34 7.23 -0.67
C LEU A 7 -0.35 7.93 -1.62
N ASN A 8 0.51 7.16 -2.26
CA ASN A 8 1.45 7.70 -3.24
C ASN A 8 0.75 8.39 -4.42
N VAL A 9 -0.35 7.80 -4.91
CA VAL A 9 -1.18 8.43 -5.96
C VAL A 9 -1.89 9.69 -5.44
N ALA A 10 -2.32 9.69 -4.18
CA ALA A 10 -3.00 10.82 -3.54
C ALA A 10 -2.02 11.79 -2.83
N ALA A 11 -0.72 11.74 -3.12
CA ALA A 11 0.30 12.48 -2.37
C ALA A 11 0.07 14.00 -2.39
N ASP A 12 -0.22 14.59 -3.54
CA ASP A 12 -0.41 16.04 -3.64
C ASP A 12 -1.61 16.54 -2.82
N PRO A 13 -2.84 16.01 -2.97
CA PRO A 13 -3.95 16.42 -2.11
C PRO A 13 -3.71 16.09 -0.63
N PHE A 14 -3.01 15.01 -0.30
CA PHE A 14 -2.65 14.67 1.07
C PHE A 14 -1.71 15.72 1.68
N MET A 15 -0.62 16.09 1.02
CA MET A 15 0.32 17.11 1.48
C MET A 15 -0.36 18.48 1.61
N ASN A 16 -1.18 18.86 0.63
CA ASN A 16 -1.88 20.13 0.66
C ASN A 16 -2.97 20.18 1.76
N SER A 17 -3.58 19.06 2.13
CA SER A 17 -4.57 19.01 3.21
C SER A 17 -3.98 19.38 4.58
N SER A 18 -2.71 19.05 4.84
CA SER A 18 -2.03 19.46 6.06
C SER A 18 -1.72 20.96 6.09
N LEU A 19 -1.36 21.52 4.94
CA LEU A 19 -1.03 22.94 4.78
C LEU A 19 -2.26 23.84 4.84
N VAL A 20 -3.37 23.44 4.21
CA VAL A 20 -4.66 24.14 4.28
C VAL A 20 -5.25 24.06 5.69
N GLY A 21 -5.08 22.90 6.34
CA GLY A 21 -5.80 22.57 7.57
C GLY A 21 -7.20 22.06 7.29
N ILE A 22 -7.84 21.59 8.33
CA ILE A 22 -9.18 20.99 8.29
C ILE A 22 -10.06 21.53 9.42
N ASN A 23 -11.38 21.50 9.26
CA ASN A 23 -12.33 21.88 10.32
C ASN A 23 -12.98 20.69 10.99
N GLY A 24 -13.36 19.67 10.22
CA GLY A 24 -13.80 18.38 10.75
C GLY A 24 -12.64 17.39 10.82
N GLY A 25 -12.76 16.36 11.63
CA GLY A 25 -11.71 15.32 11.76
C GLY A 25 -11.47 14.58 10.45
N LEU A 26 -10.21 14.51 10.03
CA LEU A 26 -9.76 13.73 8.87
C LEU A 26 -8.74 12.70 9.31
N VAL A 27 -9.15 11.43 9.31
CA VAL A 27 -8.26 10.30 9.63
C VAL A 27 -8.02 9.46 8.40
N LEU A 28 -6.76 9.29 8.05
CA LEU A 28 -6.31 8.49 6.93
C LEU A 28 -5.71 7.17 7.42
N ILE A 29 -6.40 6.06 7.13
CA ILE A 29 -5.86 4.73 7.40
C ILE A 29 -5.04 4.29 6.19
N VAL A 30 -3.76 4.02 6.42
CA VAL A 30 -2.84 3.54 5.38
C VAL A 30 -2.30 2.17 5.76
N ALA A 31 -2.48 1.21 4.85
CA ALA A 31 -1.97 -0.15 5.02
C ALA A 31 -0.67 -0.32 4.24
N ASP A 32 0.44 -0.48 4.97
CA ASP A 32 1.74 -0.83 4.42
C ASP A 32 1.87 -2.34 4.24
N ASP A 33 2.68 -2.75 3.29
CA ASP A 33 2.91 -4.15 2.94
C ASP A 33 4.41 -4.50 3.01
N PRO A 34 4.98 -4.59 4.23
CA PRO A 34 6.35 -5.07 4.41
C PRO A 34 6.53 -6.43 3.76
N SER A 35 7.67 -6.64 3.07
CA SER A 35 7.93 -7.86 2.29
C SER A 35 7.11 -8.01 1.01
N MET A 36 6.27 -7.05 0.66
CA MET A 36 5.53 -7.02 -0.63
C MET A 36 4.72 -8.30 -0.90
N HIS A 37 3.91 -8.75 0.09
CA HIS A 37 3.07 -9.94 -0.07
C HIS A 37 2.09 -9.84 -1.25
N SER A 38 1.63 -8.62 -1.56
CA SER A 38 0.74 -8.34 -2.68
C SER A 38 0.93 -6.95 -3.30
N SER A 39 2.10 -6.34 -3.12
CA SER A 39 2.42 -4.99 -3.61
C SER A 39 3.60 -5.03 -4.57
N GLN A 40 3.68 -4.03 -5.47
CA GLN A 40 4.74 -3.89 -6.46
C GLN A 40 6.07 -3.45 -5.85
N GLY A 41 6.04 -2.78 -4.70
CA GLY A 41 7.20 -2.26 -4.02
C GLY A 41 6.92 -2.06 -2.53
N GLU A 42 7.96 -2.12 -1.72
CA GLU A 42 7.89 -1.76 -0.32
C GLU A 42 7.98 -0.25 -0.18
N GLN A 43 6.95 0.36 0.41
CA GLN A 43 6.88 1.78 0.71
C GLN A 43 6.43 1.93 2.16
N ASP A 44 7.06 2.85 2.89
CA ASP A 44 6.75 3.09 4.28
C ASP A 44 6.01 4.43 4.41
N SER A 45 4.73 4.37 4.76
CA SER A 45 3.87 5.55 4.83
C SER A 45 4.24 6.54 5.92
N ARG A 46 5.09 6.15 6.90
CA ARG A 46 5.61 7.06 7.92
C ARG A 46 6.37 8.24 7.32
N PHE A 47 7.08 8.01 6.19
CA PHE A 47 7.76 9.09 5.47
C PHE A 47 6.80 10.16 4.96
N PHE A 48 5.59 9.76 4.55
CA PHE A 48 4.55 10.71 4.13
C PHE A 48 3.99 11.50 5.32
N ALA A 49 3.76 10.86 6.46
CA ALA A 49 3.29 11.53 7.66
C ALA A 49 4.31 12.55 8.19
N ASP A 50 5.59 12.17 8.21
CA ASP A 50 6.72 13.03 8.60
C ASP A 50 6.85 14.21 7.64
N PHE A 51 6.85 13.98 6.34
CA PHE A 51 6.91 15.03 5.32
C PHE A 51 5.71 15.99 5.37
N ALA A 52 4.51 15.46 5.60
CA ALA A 52 3.31 16.27 5.76
C ALA A 52 3.20 16.95 7.14
N MET A 53 4.12 16.65 8.07
CA MET A 53 4.14 17.17 9.44
C MET A 53 2.83 16.91 10.22
N ILE A 54 2.27 15.72 10.07
CA ILE A 54 1.02 15.32 10.71
C ILE A 54 1.23 14.19 11.73
N PRO A 55 0.34 14.06 12.72
CA PRO A 55 0.36 12.92 13.62
C PRO A 55 0.17 11.60 12.88
N CYS A 56 0.90 10.56 13.31
CA CYS A 56 0.74 9.21 12.82
C CYS A 56 0.65 8.24 14.01
N PHE A 57 -0.36 7.38 14.00
CA PHE A 57 -0.55 6.30 14.96
C PHE A 57 -0.12 4.97 14.38
N GLU A 58 0.56 4.15 15.17
CA GLU A 58 1.00 2.79 14.81
C GLU A 58 0.48 1.77 15.84
N PRO A 59 -0.74 1.24 15.69
CA PRO A 59 -1.30 0.26 16.61
C PRO A 59 -0.52 -1.06 16.57
N THR A 60 -0.42 -1.72 17.72
CA THR A 60 0.18 -3.04 17.88
C THR A 60 -0.85 -4.16 17.89
N THR A 61 -2.12 -3.85 18.19
CA THR A 61 -3.22 -4.80 18.25
C THR A 61 -4.49 -4.23 17.62
N GLN A 62 -5.48 -5.09 17.39
CA GLN A 62 -6.80 -4.69 16.91
C GLN A 62 -7.54 -3.80 17.92
N GLN A 63 -7.35 -4.05 19.22
CA GLN A 63 -7.91 -3.20 20.28
C GLN A 63 -7.29 -1.80 20.21
N GLU A 64 -5.96 -1.69 20.10
CA GLU A 64 -5.30 -0.39 19.93
C GLU A 64 -5.75 0.31 18.65
N ALA A 65 -5.89 -0.40 17.53
CA ALA A 65 -6.38 0.17 16.28
C ALA A 65 -7.79 0.77 16.44
N TYR A 66 -8.66 0.08 17.18
CA TYR A 66 -10.00 0.56 17.50
C TYR A 66 -9.95 1.82 18.39
N GLU A 67 -9.19 1.80 19.46
CA GLU A 67 -9.08 2.92 20.41
C GLU A 67 -8.40 4.14 19.79
N MET A 68 -7.31 3.93 19.05
CA MET A 68 -6.57 4.98 18.35
C MET A 68 -7.43 5.69 17.29
N MET A 69 -8.42 5.01 16.71
CA MET A 69 -9.32 5.65 15.73
C MET A 69 -10.08 6.82 16.37
N PHE A 70 -10.59 6.65 17.58
CA PHE A 70 -11.32 7.71 18.28
C PHE A 70 -10.40 8.87 18.66
N GLU A 71 -9.24 8.54 19.23
CA GLU A 71 -8.26 9.55 19.62
C GLU A 71 -7.70 10.29 18.39
N ALA A 72 -7.52 9.60 17.25
CA ALA A 72 -7.07 10.21 16.01
C ALA A 72 -8.06 11.27 15.51
N PHE A 73 -9.38 11.03 15.59
CA PHE A 73 -10.38 12.05 15.26
C PHE A 73 -10.33 13.23 16.25
N GLU A 74 -10.20 12.97 17.54
CA GLU A 74 -10.08 14.04 18.55
C GLU A 74 -8.83 14.91 18.31
N VAL A 75 -7.68 14.28 18.07
CA VAL A 75 -6.42 14.98 17.76
C VAL A 75 -6.54 15.78 16.47
N SER A 76 -7.18 15.19 15.46
CA SER A 76 -7.39 15.82 14.15
C SER A 76 -8.26 17.09 14.26
N GLU A 77 -9.43 17.00 14.92
CA GLU A 77 -10.34 18.14 15.10
C GLU A 77 -9.72 19.22 15.98
N LYS A 78 -9.13 18.84 17.11
CA LYS A 78 -8.55 19.78 18.07
C LYS A 78 -7.41 20.61 17.47
N ASN A 79 -6.58 19.99 16.63
CA ASN A 79 -5.39 20.64 16.07
C ASN A 79 -5.58 21.11 14.62
N HIS A 80 -6.74 20.87 14.03
CA HIS A 80 -7.03 21.22 12.63
C HIS A 80 -5.98 20.69 11.66
N VAL A 81 -5.61 19.41 11.81
CA VAL A 81 -4.64 18.71 10.96
C VAL A 81 -5.16 17.32 10.61
N PRO A 82 -4.88 16.79 9.40
CA PRO A 82 -5.10 15.37 9.13
C PRO A 82 -4.30 14.51 10.10
N VAL A 83 -4.79 13.30 10.35
CA VAL A 83 -4.06 12.29 11.15
C VAL A 83 -3.97 11.00 10.35
N MET A 84 -2.83 10.35 10.38
CA MET A 84 -2.63 9.03 9.78
C MET A 84 -2.72 7.94 10.84
N ILE A 85 -3.34 6.82 10.49
CA ILE A 85 -3.18 5.54 11.21
C ILE A 85 -2.51 4.58 10.25
N ARG A 86 -1.28 4.19 10.57
CA ARG A 86 -0.51 3.22 9.82
C ARG A 86 -0.76 1.82 10.36
N ILE A 87 -1.19 0.92 9.50
CA ILE A 87 -1.29 -0.51 9.82
C ILE A 87 -0.40 -1.30 8.85
N VAL A 88 0.11 -2.44 9.28
CA VAL A 88 0.89 -3.33 8.42
C VAL A 88 0.13 -4.61 8.12
N THR A 89 0.53 -5.31 7.06
CA THR A 89 -0.14 -6.50 6.54
C THR A 89 -0.53 -7.49 7.62
N ARG A 90 0.37 -7.84 8.52
CA ARG A 90 0.10 -8.82 9.60
C ARG A 90 -1.03 -8.38 10.52
N LEU A 91 -1.07 -7.09 10.90
CA LEU A 91 -2.17 -6.57 11.71
C LEU A 91 -3.48 -6.52 10.91
N ALA A 92 -3.43 -6.07 9.65
CA ALA A 92 -4.60 -5.93 8.80
C ALA A 92 -5.27 -7.28 8.49
N HIS A 93 -4.51 -8.37 8.41
CA HIS A 93 -5.01 -9.72 8.11
C HIS A 93 -5.30 -10.56 9.35
N SER A 94 -4.94 -10.10 10.55
CA SER A 94 -5.22 -10.81 11.79
C SER A 94 -6.61 -10.48 12.35
N ARG A 95 -7.08 -11.31 13.28
CA ARG A 95 -8.38 -11.15 13.92
C ARG A 95 -8.23 -11.31 15.44
N ALA A 96 -8.91 -10.47 16.19
CA ALA A 96 -9.00 -10.57 17.64
C ALA A 96 -10.39 -10.12 18.12
N VAL A 97 -10.70 -10.45 19.37
CA VAL A 97 -11.85 -9.87 20.07
C VAL A 97 -11.52 -8.44 20.43
N VAL A 98 -12.41 -7.52 20.10
CA VAL A 98 -12.31 -6.09 20.43
C VAL A 98 -13.43 -5.77 21.40
N HIS A 99 -13.11 -5.06 22.49
CA HIS A 99 -14.06 -4.56 23.46
C HIS A 99 -14.48 -3.14 23.09
N PRO A 100 -15.69 -2.93 22.59
CA PRO A 100 -16.15 -1.60 22.19
C PRO A 100 -16.40 -0.72 23.41
N PHE A 101 -16.24 0.59 23.24
CA PHE A 101 -16.70 1.57 24.23
C PHE A 101 -18.22 1.66 24.22
N GLU A 102 -18.83 2.00 25.36
CA GLU A 102 -20.23 2.43 25.42
C GLU A 102 -20.37 3.81 24.74
N HIS A 103 -21.33 3.93 23.81
CA HIS A 103 -21.31 4.94 22.73
C HIS A 103 -22.04 6.26 23.00
N ASP A 104 -22.17 6.75 24.21
CA ASP A 104 -22.78 8.07 24.44
C ASP A 104 -21.92 9.28 23.97
N ARG A 105 -20.72 9.01 23.46
CA ARG A 105 -19.73 10.06 23.14
C ARG A 105 -19.84 10.70 21.75
N PHE A 106 -20.63 10.17 20.82
CA PHE A 106 -20.43 10.49 19.39
C PHE A 106 -21.61 11.11 18.65
N VAL A 107 -22.67 11.52 19.35
CA VAL A 107 -23.72 12.31 18.72
C VAL A 107 -23.39 13.80 18.83
N LYS A 108 -22.39 14.25 18.07
CA LYS A 108 -22.27 15.67 17.77
C LYS A 108 -23.17 15.96 16.56
N GLU A 109 -24.09 16.92 16.69
CA GLU A 109 -24.77 17.46 15.53
C GLU A 109 -23.73 18.00 14.54
N ASN A 110 -23.79 17.53 13.30
CA ASN A 110 -22.94 18.03 12.23
C ASN A 110 -23.32 19.49 11.94
N THR A 111 -22.61 20.43 12.52
CA THR A 111 -22.73 21.84 12.18
C THR A 111 -21.82 22.13 10.97
N LEU A 112 -22.42 22.50 9.85
CA LEU A 112 -21.66 23.06 8.72
C LEU A 112 -21.05 24.40 9.16
N SER A 113 -19.77 24.39 9.45
CA SER A 113 -18.98 25.60 9.66
C SER A 113 -18.64 26.21 8.30
N LYS A 114 -19.00 27.49 8.10
CA LYS A 114 -18.46 28.27 6.97
C LYS A 114 -17.03 28.68 7.37
N ALA A 115 -16.05 28.05 6.76
CA ALA A 115 -14.67 28.53 6.85
C ALA A 115 -14.52 29.90 6.20
N ASP A 116 -13.59 30.71 6.69
CA ASP A 116 -13.18 31.91 5.96
C ASP A 116 -12.66 31.45 4.58
N ARG A 117 -13.23 32.07 3.54
CA ARG A 117 -12.88 31.77 2.15
C ARG A 117 -11.36 31.81 1.91
N MET A 118 -10.63 32.69 2.60
CA MET A 118 -9.19 32.85 2.43
C MET A 118 -8.36 31.73 3.07
N GLU A 119 -8.90 31.01 4.04
CA GLU A 119 -8.19 29.89 4.70
C GLU A 119 -7.98 28.70 3.76
N TRP A 120 -8.88 28.52 2.79
CA TRP A 120 -8.86 27.39 1.84
C TRP A 120 -8.18 27.71 0.50
N MET A 121 -7.41 28.81 0.44
CA MET A 121 -6.72 29.22 -0.77
C MET A 121 -5.20 29.09 -0.61
N LEU A 122 -4.56 28.24 -1.40
CA LEU A 122 -3.11 28.06 -1.43
C LEU A 122 -2.43 29.00 -2.46
N LEU A 123 -2.81 30.27 -2.47
CA LEU A 123 -2.00 31.28 -3.17
C LEU A 123 -0.67 31.47 -2.43
N PRO A 124 0.45 31.80 -3.11
CA PRO A 124 1.78 31.83 -2.50
C PRO A 124 1.87 32.63 -1.20
N ALA A 125 1.18 33.77 -1.11
CA ALA A 125 1.17 34.61 0.10
C ALA A 125 0.42 33.94 1.28
N LEU A 126 -0.68 33.26 0.99
CA LEU A 126 -1.47 32.53 1.98
C LEU A 126 -0.82 31.22 2.38
N ALA A 127 -0.23 30.51 1.42
CA ALA A 127 0.50 29.29 1.67
C ALA A 127 1.68 29.50 2.63
N ARG A 128 2.42 30.61 2.52
CA ARG A 128 3.47 30.97 3.47
C ARG A 128 2.94 31.15 4.89
N LYS A 129 1.81 31.86 5.06
CA LYS A 129 1.18 32.02 6.38
C LYS A 129 0.69 30.69 6.96
N ASN A 130 0.12 29.83 6.12
CA ASN A 130 -0.33 28.50 6.55
C ASN A 130 0.85 27.61 6.95
N TYR A 131 1.97 27.72 6.24
CA TYR A 131 3.18 27.00 6.60
C TYR A 131 3.74 27.43 7.98
N GLU A 132 3.75 28.74 8.27
CA GLU A 132 4.11 29.26 9.60
C GLU A 132 3.19 28.71 10.69
N LYS A 133 1.87 28.71 10.45
CA LYS A 133 0.89 28.10 11.38
C LYS A 133 1.16 26.59 11.57
N MET A 134 1.48 25.88 10.50
CA MET A 134 1.79 24.45 10.56
C MET A 134 3.05 24.18 11.39
N LEU A 135 4.08 25.00 11.29
CA LEU A 135 5.27 24.92 12.13
C LEU A 135 4.96 25.16 13.61
N GLN A 136 4.15 26.17 13.93
CA GLN A 136 3.73 26.45 15.31
C GLN A 136 2.94 25.29 15.93
N LYS A 137 2.18 24.54 15.14
CA LYS A 137 1.47 23.35 15.61
C LYS A 137 2.43 22.20 15.99
N GLN A 138 3.63 22.15 15.44
CA GLN A 138 4.58 21.05 15.73
C GLN A 138 4.96 20.98 17.22
N ASP A 139 5.11 22.12 17.89
CA ASP A 139 5.41 22.16 19.32
C ASP A 139 4.24 21.56 20.13
N ILE A 140 2.99 21.92 19.78
CA ILE A 140 1.78 21.38 20.41
C ILE A 140 1.66 19.88 20.19
N LEU A 141 1.91 19.41 18.98
CA LEU A 141 1.83 18.00 18.63
C LEU A 141 2.96 17.19 19.26
N THR A 142 4.16 17.77 19.40
CA THR A 142 5.28 17.14 20.10
C THR A 142 5.00 17.00 21.60
N GLU A 143 4.43 18.03 22.22
CA GLU A 143 4.01 17.96 23.63
C GLU A 143 2.91 16.91 23.85
N TRP A 144 1.93 16.87 22.94
CA TRP A 144 0.91 15.81 22.96
C TRP A 144 1.54 14.43 22.87
N SER A 145 2.47 14.21 21.95
CA SER A 145 3.14 12.92 21.78
C SER A 145 4.01 12.53 22.99
N ASN A 146 4.70 13.49 23.63
CA ASN A 146 5.44 13.25 24.85
C ASN A 146 4.56 12.70 25.99
N ASN A 147 3.27 13.08 26.00
CA ASN A 147 2.31 12.70 27.02
C ASN A 147 1.32 11.59 26.55
N ALA A 148 1.46 11.12 25.31
CA ALA A 148 0.57 10.11 24.74
C ALA A 148 0.71 8.77 25.48
N ARG A 149 -0.41 8.16 25.89
CA ARG A 149 -0.43 6.83 26.51
C ARG A 149 0.14 5.72 25.61
N TRP A 150 0.24 5.99 24.32
CA TRP A 150 0.77 5.09 23.31
C TRP A 150 2.30 5.09 23.23
N ASN A 151 2.95 6.00 23.96
CA ASN A 151 4.41 6.12 24.02
C ASN A 151 4.96 5.79 25.43
N PRO A 152 4.66 4.59 25.99
CA PRO A 152 5.10 4.22 27.33
C PRO A 152 6.62 4.13 27.40
N LEU A 153 7.19 4.81 28.38
CA LEU A 153 8.61 4.82 28.72
C LEU A 153 8.83 4.08 30.03
N THR A 154 9.74 3.11 30.05
CA THR A 154 10.22 2.45 31.26
C THR A 154 11.72 2.69 31.40
N ILE A 155 12.15 3.31 32.48
CA ILE A 155 13.55 3.60 32.76
C ILE A 155 14.09 2.62 33.79
N ASN A 156 15.24 2.04 33.49
CA ASN A 156 16.07 1.26 34.39
C ASN A 156 17.48 1.87 34.43
N GLU A 157 17.79 2.62 35.46
CA GLU A 157 19.09 3.29 35.62
C GLU A 157 20.25 2.34 35.98
N LYS A 158 19.92 1.11 36.44
CA LYS A 158 20.93 0.12 36.79
C LYS A 158 21.57 -0.52 35.57
N ARG A 159 20.86 -0.55 34.43
CA ARG A 159 21.34 -1.12 33.17
C ARG A 159 21.63 -0.07 32.12
N ARG A 160 22.90 0.14 31.80
CA ARG A 160 23.38 1.24 30.96
C ARG A 160 24.03 0.83 29.65
N ASP A 161 24.08 -0.47 29.36
CA ASP A 161 24.67 -1.01 28.13
C ASP A 161 23.69 -0.87 26.95
N LEU A 162 22.40 -1.16 27.17
CA LEU A 162 21.38 -1.26 26.16
C LEU A 162 20.06 -0.58 26.61
N ALA A 163 19.40 0.09 25.68
CA ALA A 163 17.98 0.42 25.73
C ALA A 163 17.28 -0.09 24.47
N ILE A 164 15.97 -0.26 24.53
CA ILE A 164 15.18 -0.79 23.40
C ILE A 164 14.08 0.23 23.05
N VAL A 165 14.03 0.58 21.76
CA VAL A 165 12.96 1.41 21.19
C VAL A 165 12.18 0.54 20.22
N THR A 166 10.85 0.51 20.35
CA THR A 166 9.97 -0.25 19.47
C THR A 166 8.92 0.66 18.82
N SER A 167 8.44 0.34 17.61
CA SER A 167 7.23 0.92 17.03
C SER A 167 6.34 -0.15 16.40
N GLY A 168 5.03 0.10 16.38
CA GLY A 168 4.04 -0.81 15.82
C GLY A 168 4.24 -2.26 16.28
N LEU A 169 4.17 -3.23 15.36
CA LEU A 169 4.34 -4.66 15.68
C LEU A 169 5.72 -5.03 16.22
N GLY A 170 6.73 -4.18 16.07
CA GLY A 170 8.04 -4.40 16.71
C GLY A 170 7.95 -4.61 18.22
N ARG A 171 6.96 -3.96 18.89
CA ARG A 171 6.66 -4.18 20.29
C ARG A 171 6.21 -5.61 20.57
N ASN A 172 5.32 -6.16 19.77
CA ASN A 172 4.81 -7.51 19.95
C ASN A 172 5.92 -8.55 19.82
N TYR A 173 6.80 -8.40 18.83
CA TYR A 173 7.94 -9.29 18.64
C TYR A 173 8.94 -9.24 19.80
N TYR A 174 9.10 -8.06 20.42
CA TYR A 174 9.87 -7.92 21.66
C TYR A 174 9.18 -8.62 22.82
N LEU A 175 7.87 -8.39 23.00
CA LEU A 175 7.10 -8.96 24.12
C LEU A 175 6.98 -10.49 24.04
N GLU A 176 6.91 -11.07 22.85
CA GLU A 176 6.94 -12.53 22.68
C GLU A 176 8.26 -13.17 23.15
N ASN A 177 9.35 -12.42 23.13
CA ASN A 177 10.65 -12.86 23.63
C ASN A 177 10.94 -12.42 25.08
N LEU A 178 10.03 -11.68 25.72
CA LEU A 178 10.31 -10.98 26.96
C LEU A 178 10.68 -11.92 28.10
N GLN A 179 10.01 -13.06 28.24
CA GLN A 179 10.29 -13.99 29.33
C GLN A 179 11.70 -14.61 29.20
N ASP A 180 12.04 -15.13 28.02
CA ASP A 180 13.37 -15.72 27.77
C ASP A 180 14.47 -14.65 27.92
N TYR A 181 14.16 -13.42 27.48
CA TYR A 181 15.09 -12.31 27.60
C TYR A 181 15.30 -11.89 29.05
N LYS A 182 14.25 -11.93 29.86
CA LYS A 182 14.33 -11.70 31.30
C LYS A 182 15.21 -12.73 31.98
N ASP A 183 15.00 -14.02 31.67
CA ASP A 183 15.80 -15.12 32.21
C ASP A 183 17.29 -15.01 31.81
N LEU A 184 17.56 -14.60 30.59
CA LEU A 184 18.92 -14.30 30.11
C LEU A 184 19.53 -13.14 30.89
N CYS A 185 18.77 -12.06 31.07
CA CYS A 185 19.23 -10.87 31.79
C CYS A 185 19.54 -11.18 33.26
N GLU A 186 18.71 -11.97 33.93
CA GLU A 186 18.94 -12.41 35.31
C GLU A 186 20.24 -13.24 35.43
N LYS A 187 20.51 -14.09 34.45
CA LYS A 187 21.75 -14.90 34.43
C LYS A 187 23.00 -14.06 34.15
N GLN A 188 22.93 -13.13 33.19
CA GLN A 188 24.12 -12.41 32.72
C GLN A 188 24.37 -11.08 33.45
N PHE A 189 23.31 -10.38 33.84
CA PHE A 189 23.37 -9.02 34.39
C PHE A 189 22.88 -8.94 35.84
N GLN A 190 22.45 -10.08 36.41
CA GLN A 190 22.02 -10.20 37.81
C GLN A 190 21.02 -9.10 38.22
N GLU A 191 21.36 -8.26 39.20
CA GLU A 191 20.51 -7.19 39.73
C GLU A 191 20.25 -6.04 38.75
N GLN A 192 20.94 -6.00 37.60
CA GLN A 192 20.70 -4.93 36.62
C GLN A 192 19.37 -5.10 35.87
N GLY A 193 18.87 -6.34 35.72
CA GLY A 193 17.56 -6.64 35.12
C GLY A 193 17.42 -6.28 33.65
N LEU A 194 16.19 -6.03 33.22
CA LEU A 194 15.85 -5.66 31.85
C LEU A 194 16.33 -4.24 31.49
N PRO A 195 16.67 -3.95 30.22
CA PRO A 195 17.04 -2.62 29.76
C PRO A 195 15.87 -1.64 29.87
N SER A 196 16.19 -0.34 29.79
CA SER A 196 15.18 0.72 29.58
C SER A 196 14.48 0.51 28.24
N THR A 197 13.16 0.77 28.19
CA THR A 197 12.35 0.60 26.97
C THR A 197 11.49 1.82 26.69
N LEU A 198 11.33 2.15 25.42
CA LEU A 198 10.35 3.12 24.93
C LEU A 198 9.60 2.49 23.76
N HIS A 199 8.28 2.46 23.85
CA HIS A 199 7.44 2.20 22.70
C HIS A 199 7.00 3.52 22.07
N ILE A 200 7.05 3.62 20.75
CA ILE A 200 6.56 4.76 20.00
C ILE A 200 5.36 4.30 19.16
N GLY A 201 4.18 4.52 19.69
CA GLY A 201 2.90 4.21 19.04
C GLY A 201 2.27 5.44 18.38
N THR A 202 2.85 6.65 18.61
CA THR A 202 2.42 7.89 17.96
C THR A 202 3.61 8.78 17.58
N MET A 203 3.46 9.50 16.49
CA MET A 203 4.36 10.56 16.04
C MET A 203 3.58 11.89 15.93
N PRO A 204 4.21 13.08 16.08
CA PRO A 204 5.65 13.35 16.13
C PRO A 204 6.36 12.61 17.25
N TYR A 205 7.70 12.51 17.16
CA TYR A 205 8.46 11.74 18.14
C TYR A 205 8.32 12.31 19.55
N PRO A 206 8.19 11.46 20.59
CA PRO A 206 8.19 11.89 22.00
C PRO A 206 9.62 12.26 22.43
N ILE A 207 10.04 13.47 22.05
CA ILE A 207 11.43 13.96 22.14
C ILE A 207 11.97 13.91 23.57
N ASP A 208 11.14 14.26 24.55
CA ASP A 208 11.56 14.24 25.96
C ASP A 208 11.78 12.82 26.48
N SER A 209 10.90 11.90 26.10
CA SER A 209 11.05 10.48 26.40
C SER A 209 12.30 9.89 25.76
N LEU A 210 12.56 10.23 24.51
CA LEU A 210 13.76 9.82 23.79
C LEU A 210 15.04 10.37 24.45
N LYS A 211 15.07 11.66 24.83
CA LYS A 211 16.21 12.26 25.53
C LYS A 211 16.43 11.63 26.91
N LYS A 212 15.36 11.29 27.64
CA LYS A 212 15.45 10.56 28.92
C LYS A 212 16.04 9.18 28.69
N LEU A 213 15.55 8.43 27.72
CA LEU A 213 16.05 7.09 27.38
C LEU A 213 17.53 7.14 26.98
N ALA A 214 17.93 8.09 26.13
CA ALA A 214 19.29 8.21 25.63
C ALA A 214 20.34 8.45 26.74
N LYS A 215 19.93 9.06 27.85
CA LYS A 215 20.80 9.25 29.04
C LYS A 215 21.02 7.96 29.82
N THR A 216 20.18 6.94 29.63
CA THR A 216 20.23 5.70 30.42
C THR A 216 21.11 4.62 29.79
N ALA A 217 21.36 4.67 28.47
CA ALA A 217 22.09 3.60 27.81
C ALA A 217 23.02 4.10 26.68
N LYS A 218 24.13 3.43 26.51
CA LYS A 218 25.09 3.70 25.43
C LYS A 218 24.58 3.23 24.08
N THR A 219 23.97 2.04 24.04
CA THR A 219 23.43 1.44 22.83
C THR A 219 21.92 1.45 22.85
N ILE A 220 21.27 1.76 21.73
CA ILE A 220 19.83 1.75 21.57
C ILE A 220 19.47 0.82 20.40
N LEU A 221 18.79 -0.29 20.69
CA LEU A 221 18.26 -1.21 19.70
C LEU A 221 16.86 -0.72 19.25
N VAL A 222 16.72 -0.49 17.95
CA VAL A 222 15.45 -0.09 17.34
C VAL A 222 14.80 -1.30 16.66
N ILE A 223 13.57 -1.60 17.08
CA ILE A 223 12.75 -2.71 16.55
C ILE A 223 11.51 -2.11 15.89
N GLU A 224 11.52 -2.07 14.56
CA GLU A 224 10.47 -1.46 13.74
C GLU A 224 10.14 -2.30 12.51
N GLU A 225 8.86 -2.30 12.10
CA GLU A 225 8.41 -2.99 10.89
C GLU A 225 8.49 -2.06 9.67
N GLY A 226 8.84 -2.63 8.50
CA GLY A 226 9.04 -1.87 7.27
C GLY A 226 10.45 -1.32 7.12
N MET A 227 10.58 -0.11 6.58
CA MET A 227 11.88 0.55 6.37
C MET A 227 12.51 0.99 7.70
N PRO A 228 13.83 1.21 7.77
CA PRO A 228 14.49 1.75 8.96
C PRO A 228 14.23 3.26 9.09
N PHE A 229 12.99 3.62 9.31
CA PHE A 229 12.53 5.00 9.43
C PHE A 229 12.93 5.59 10.78
N LEU A 230 12.50 4.93 11.87
CA LEU A 230 12.78 5.37 13.23
C LEU A 230 14.29 5.32 13.52
N GLU A 231 14.99 4.25 13.11
CA GLU A 231 16.45 4.16 13.28
C GLU A 231 17.20 5.33 12.62
N LYS A 232 16.78 5.76 11.42
CA LYS A 232 17.37 6.93 10.73
C LYS A 232 17.10 8.23 11.50
N MET A 233 15.86 8.40 11.96
CA MET A 233 15.47 9.64 12.63
C MET A 233 16.16 9.77 13.99
N LEU A 234 16.28 8.67 14.75
CA LEU A 234 16.97 8.69 16.03
C LEU A 234 18.44 9.07 15.91
N LYS A 235 19.11 8.68 14.82
CA LYS A 235 20.49 9.10 14.53
C LYS A 235 20.64 10.61 14.34
N GLY A 236 19.58 11.30 13.92
CA GLY A 236 19.55 12.76 13.80
C GLY A 236 19.10 13.50 15.07
N ILE A 237 18.31 12.84 15.92
CA ILE A 237 17.69 13.45 17.10
C ILE A 237 18.55 13.26 18.36
N LEU A 238 19.16 12.07 18.50
CA LEU A 238 19.89 11.69 19.70
C LEU A 238 21.36 12.13 19.63
N PRO A 239 22.03 12.31 20.80
CA PRO A 239 23.44 12.61 20.86
C PRO A 239 24.29 11.58 20.12
N GLN A 240 25.42 12.01 19.52
CA GLN A 240 26.30 11.15 18.73
C GLN A 240 26.99 10.04 19.53
N GLU A 241 27.11 10.19 20.84
CA GLU A 241 27.62 9.15 21.76
C GLU A 241 26.69 7.95 21.88
N ASN A 242 25.41 8.08 21.54
CA ASN A 242 24.49 6.94 21.52
C ASN A 242 24.68 6.12 20.24
N ILE A 243 24.94 4.85 20.41
CA ILE A 243 25.06 3.89 19.29
C ILE A 243 23.68 3.37 18.96
N ILE A 244 23.14 3.76 17.81
CA ILE A 244 21.82 3.31 17.35
C ILE A 244 22.01 2.09 16.45
N ILE A 245 21.40 0.96 16.83
CA ILE A 245 21.46 -0.31 16.10
C ILE A 245 20.05 -0.77 15.74
N GLY A 246 19.94 -1.50 14.63
CA GLY A 246 18.68 -2.03 14.13
C GLY A 246 18.87 -2.63 12.73
N LYS A 247 18.05 -2.24 11.78
CA LYS A 247 18.10 -2.72 10.39
C LYS A 247 19.30 -2.19 9.61
N LEU A 248 19.73 -0.94 9.84
CA LEU A 248 20.87 -0.34 9.14
C LEU A 248 22.21 -0.90 9.58
N SER A 249 22.29 -1.36 10.81
CA SER A 249 23.49 -1.97 11.37
C SER A 249 23.56 -3.50 11.18
N GLY A 250 22.54 -4.09 10.55
CA GLY A 250 22.45 -5.53 10.30
C GLY A 250 22.02 -6.38 11.50
N HIS A 251 21.65 -5.79 12.63
CA HIS A 251 21.11 -6.51 13.79
C HIS A 251 19.71 -7.07 13.52
N LEU A 252 18.95 -6.39 12.67
CA LEU A 252 17.68 -6.83 12.13
C LEU A 252 17.72 -6.88 10.61
N PRO A 253 16.93 -7.74 9.94
CA PRO A 253 16.95 -7.87 8.49
C PRO A 253 16.39 -6.61 7.81
N ARG A 254 16.99 -6.25 6.66
CA ARG A 254 16.54 -5.15 5.80
C ARG A 254 15.41 -5.54 4.86
N THR A 255 15.27 -6.82 4.59
CA THR A 255 14.29 -7.38 3.66
C THR A 255 13.40 -8.37 4.38
N GLY A 256 12.21 -8.57 3.87
CA GLY A 256 11.23 -9.45 4.47
C GLY A 256 10.47 -8.80 5.63
N GLU A 257 9.40 -9.46 6.03
CA GLU A 257 8.61 -9.10 7.19
C GLU A 257 9.35 -9.48 8.47
N LEU A 258 9.36 -8.60 9.46
CA LEU A 258 9.96 -8.87 10.76
C LEU A 258 9.13 -9.93 11.50
N ASN A 259 9.79 -10.72 12.35
CA ASN A 259 9.16 -11.74 13.18
C ASN A 259 9.87 -11.88 14.54
N PRO A 260 9.31 -12.63 15.50
CA PRO A 260 9.92 -12.83 16.80
C PRO A 260 11.33 -13.44 16.77
N ASP A 261 11.63 -14.34 15.82
CA ASP A 261 12.93 -15.01 15.75
C ASP A 261 14.06 -14.06 15.35
N PHE A 262 13.81 -13.10 14.47
CA PHE A 262 14.78 -12.06 14.15
C PHE A 262 15.04 -11.14 15.36
N VAL A 263 14.00 -10.82 16.12
CA VAL A 263 14.14 -10.03 17.36
C VAL A 263 14.86 -10.85 18.42
N ARG A 264 14.58 -12.15 18.54
CA ARG A 264 15.26 -13.08 19.42
C ARG A 264 16.77 -13.05 19.19
N LYS A 265 17.20 -13.13 17.93
CA LYS A 265 18.61 -13.02 17.55
C LYS A 265 19.21 -11.68 17.92
N ALA A 266 18.49 -10.57 17.68
CA ALA A 266 18.96 -9.22 18.03
C ALA A 266 19.10 -8.99 19.54
N LEU A 267 18.33 -9.75 20.36
CA LEU A 267 18.44 -9.78 21.81
C LEU A 267 19.50 -10.78 22.34
N SER A 268 20.30 -11.39 21.46
CA SER A 268 21.28 -12.42 21.80
C SER A 268 20.70 -13.67 22.46
N LEU A 269 19.44 -13.95 22.20
CA LEU A 269 18.79 -15.19 22.61
C LEU A 269 19.11 -16.31 21.62
N GLU A 270 19.19 -17.54 22.13
CA GLU A 270 19.32 -18.71 21.26
C GLU A 270 18.09 -18.85 20.40
N VAL A 271 18.30 -18.87 19.09
CA VAL A 271 17.26 -19.22 18.11
C VAL A 271 17.11 -20.73 18.15
N ASN A 272 15.93 -21.24 18.46
CA ASN A 272 15.69 -22.66 18.57
C ASN A 272 15.99 -23.35 17.21
N PRO A 273 17.07 -24.19 17.14
CA PRO A 273 17.46 -24.81 15.89
C PRO A 273 16.36 -25.71 15.29
N SER A 274 15.43 -26.21 16.10
CA SER A 274 14.36 -27.11 15.65
C SER A 274 13.34 -26.45 14.76
N VAL A 275 13.24 -25.12 14.75
CA VAL A 275 12.33 -24.36 13.86
C VAL A 275 13.01 -23.99 12.53
N LEU A 276 14.35 -23.83 12.55
CA LEU A 276 15.12 -23.41 11.37
C LEU A 276 15.99 -24.53 10.76
N SER A 277 16.22 -25.63 11.46
CA SER A 277 17.20 -26.63 11.08
C SER A 277 16.77 -28.09 11.26
N SER A 278 15.48 -28.41 11.39
CA SER A 278 15.15 -29.79 11.13
C SER A 278 15.33 -30.01 9.63
N SER A 279 16.32 -30.79 9.23
CA SER A 279 16.48 -31.25 7.85
C SER A 279 15.15 -31.79 7.29
N SER A 280 14.36 -32.44 8.13
CA SER A 280 13.02 -32.91 7.80
C SER A 280 12.01 -31.78 7.50
N ILE A 281 12.09 -30.63 8.18
CA ILE A 281 11.19 -29.47 7.87
C ILE A 281 11.68 -28.73 6.63
N SER A 282 13.00 -28.58 6.43
CA SER A 282 13.56 -27.97 5.23
C SER A 282 13.27 -28.82 4.00
N ASP A 283 13.39 -30.13 4.10
CA ASP A 283 13.10 -31.09 3.03
C ASP A 283 11.58 -31.14 2.74
N THR A 284 10.74 -31.10 3.78
CA THR A 284 9.28 -31.02 3.61
C THR A 284 8.87 -29.67 3.03
N ALA A 285 9.46 -28.57 3.48
CA ALA A 285 9.17 -27.24 2.94
C ALA A 285 9.66 -27.09 1.49
N ALA A 286 10.82 -27.65 1.15
CA ALA A 286 11.34 -27.67 -0.22
C ALA A 286 10.47 -28.51 -1.17
N ASN A 287 9.78 -29.53 -0.65
CA ASN A 287 8.87 -30.40 -1.41
C ASN A 287 7.42 -29.92 -1.41
N LEU A 288 7.06 -28.84 -0.68
CA LEU A 288 5.73 -28.26 -0.78
C LEU A 288 5.55 -27.61 -2.16
N PRO A 289 4.48 -27.93 -2.89
CA PRO A 289 4.21 -27.29 -4.17
C PRO A 289 4.04 -25.79 -3.97
N SER A 290 4.77 -25.00 -4.73
CA SER A 290 4.57 -23.55 -4.73
C SER A 290 3.12 -23.24 -5.15
N ARG A 291 2.53 -22.22 -4.54
CA ARG A 291 1.19 -21.71 -4.91
C ARG A 291 1.35 -20.29 -5.43
N PRO A 292 1.94 -20.11 -6.63
CA PRO A 292 2.05 -18.77 -7.21
C PRO A 292 0.67 -18.19 -7.40
N PRO A 293 0.50 -16.87 -7.29
CA PRO A 293 -0.74 -16.22 -7.63
C PRO A 293 -1.08 -16.49 -9.09
N GLN A 294 -2.35 -16.78 -9.38
CA GLN A 294 -2.83 -17.09 -10.73
C GLN A 294 -4.26 -16.60 -10.91
N LEU A 295 -4.69 -16.47 -12.17
CA LEU A 295 -6.08 -16.16 -12.49
C LEU A 295 -7.01 -17.26 -11.97
N CYS A 296 -8.18 -16.88 -11.48
CA CYS A 296 -9.21 -17.82 -11.03
C CYS A 296 -9.60 -18.78 -12.16
N LYS A 297 -9.94 -20.04 -11.82
CA LYS A 297 -10.43 -21.00 -12.81
C LYS A 297 -11.72 -20.48 -13.48
N GLY A 298 -11.68 -20.29 -14.80
CA GLY A 298 -12.79 -19.72 -15.58
C GLY A 298 -12.86 -18.20 -15.56
N CYS A 299 -11.81 -17.51 -15.10
CA CYS A 299 -11.71 -16.06 -15.10
C CYS A 299 -11.91 -15.47 -16.50
N PRO A 300 -12.67 -14.35 -16.65
CA PRO A 300 -12.81 -13.67 -17.95
C PRO A 300 -11.47 -13.22 -18.55
N HIS A 301 -10.54 -12.79 -17.74
CA HIS A 301 -9.21 -12.36 -18.19
C HIS A 301 -8.42 -13.50 -18.85
N ALA A 302 -8.69 -14.77 -18.46
CA ALA A 302 -8.06 -15.94 -19.06
C ALA A 302 -8.38 -16.08 -20.55
N ASP A 303 -9.65 -15.91 -20.91
CA ASP A 303 -10.11 -15.99 -22.31
C ASP A 303 -9.65 -14.75 -23.11
N SER A 304 -9.61 -13.59 -22.48
CA SER A 304 -9.05 -12.35 -23.05
C SER A 304 -7.58 -12.54 -23.41
N TYR A 305 -6.78 -13.09 -22.50
CA TYR A 305 -5.36 -13.37 -22.77
C TYR A 305 -5.14 -14.48 -23.79
N SER A 306 -6.03 -15.46 -23.85
CA SER A 306 -5.98 -16.48 -24.92
C SER A 306 -6.16 -15.85 -26.31
N SER A 307 -7.08 -14.89 -26.44
CA SER A 307 -7.27 -14.13 -27.70
C SER A 307 -6.08 -13.24 -27.99
N LEU A 308 -5.58 -12.49 -27.00
CA LEU A 308 -4.44 -11.58 -27.15
C LEU A 308 -3.16 -12.34 -27.53
N ASN A 309 -2.86 -13.45 -26.86
CA ASN A 309 -1.67 -14.26 -27.13
C ASN A 309 -1.68 -14.83 -28.57
N LYS A 310 -2.84 -15.29 -29.05
CA LYS A 310 -2.99 -15.73 -30.42
C LYS A 310 -2.73 -14.56 -31.42
N ALA A 311 -3.29 -13.38 -31.16
CA ALA A 311 -3.07 -12.19 -31.97
C ALA A 311 -1.58 -11.76 -31.98
N VAL A 312 -0.96 -11.70 -30.80
CA VAL A 312 0.46 -11.38 -30.63
C VAL A 312 1.35 -12.38 -31.36
N SER A 313 1.04 -13.68 -31.32
CA SER A 313 1.79 -14.70 -32.04
C SER A 313 1.73 -14.48 -33.56
N LEU A 314 0.54 -14.22 -34.13
CA LEU A 314 0.38 -13.93 -35.54
C LEU A 314 1.14 -12.65 -35.97
N LEU A 315 1.09 -11.60 -35.14
CA LEU A 315 1.80 -10.36 -35.40
C LEU A 315 3.33 -10.54 -35.32
N LYS A 316 3.82 -11.35 -34.35
CA LYS A 316 5.25 -11.70 -34.24
C LYS A 316 5.74 -12.52 -35.41
N GLU A 317 4.92 -13.43 -35.95
CA GLU A 317 5.23 -14.18 -37.17
C GLU A 317 5.35 -13.26 -38.39
N SER A 318 4.50 -12.26 -38.50
CA SER A 318 4.49 -11.34 -39.67
C SER A 318 5.54 -10.23 -39.59
N ALA A 319 5.86 -9.71 -38.41
CA ALA A 319 6.72 -8.53 -38.27
C ALA A 319 8.04 -8.78 -37.49
N GLY A 320 8.20 -9.94 -36.90
CA GLY A 320 9.30 -10.25 -35.98
C GLY A 320 8.98 -9.95 -34.51
N SER A 321 9.57 -10.72 -33.59
CA SER A 321 9.31 -10.66 -32.14
C SER A 321 9.56 -9.28 -31.56
N ASP A 322 10.61 -8.58 -32.00
CA ASP A 322 11.03 -7.29 -31.47
C ASP A 322 10.12 -6.12 -31.86
N ASN A 323 9.18 -6.38 -32.79
CA ASN A 323 8.23 -5.39 -33.31
C ASN A 323 6.84 -5.46 -32.65
N VAL A 324 6.65 -6.30 -31.62
CA VAL A 324 5.39 -6.44 -30.89
C VAL A 324 5.66 -6.34 -29.39
N ALA A 325 4.97 -5.45 -28.71
CA ALA A 325 5.09 -5.29 -27.26
C ALA A 325 3.72 -5.19 -26.59
N VAL A 326 3.57 -5.83 -25.44
CA VAL A 326 2.35 -5.83 -24.61
C VAL A 326 2.68 -5.30 -23.22
N MET A 327 2.20 -4.10 -22.92
CA MET A 327 2.38 -3.44 -21.64
C MET A 327 1.13 -3.59 -20.80
N ALA A 328 1.27 -3.96 -19.53
CA ALA A 328 0.16 -4.01 -18.58
C ALA A 328 0.43 -3.18 -17.34
N ASP A 329 -0.54 -3.11 -16.48
CA ASP A 329 -0.44 -2.46 -15.18
C ASP A 329 -1.17 -3.27 -14.08
N ILE A 330 -1.67 -2.63 -13.03
CA ILE A 330 -2.07 -3.28 -11.79
C ILE A 330 -3.57 -3.55 -11.71
N GLY A 331 -3.91 -4.82 -11.61
CA GLY A 331 -5.24 -5.37 -11.38
C GLY A 331 -5.18 -6.90 -11.41
N CYS A 332 -6.32 -7.58 -11.35
CA CYS A 332 -6.34 -9.05 -11.50
C CYS A 332 -5.70 -9.52 -12.81
N TYR A 333 -5.82 -8.74 -13.87
CA TYR A 333 -5.22 -9.02 -15.18
C TYR A 333 -3.69 -8.97 -15.17
N ALA A 334 -3.03 -8.34 -14.18
CA ALA A 334 -1.59 -8.42 -14.02
C ALA A 334 -1.08 -9.88 -13.92
N LEU A 335 -1.93 -10.78 -13.44
CA LEU A 335 -1.62 -12.22 -13.38
C LEU A 335 -1.52 -12.90 -14.75
N GLY A 336 -1.85 -12.21 -15.84
CA GLY A 336 -1.51 -12.62 -17.20
C GLY A 336 -0.01 -12.64 -17.50
N ALA A 337 0.83 -12.02 -16.66
CA ALA A 337 2.28 -12.07 -16.78
C ALA A 337 2.89 -13.42 -16.42
N VAL A 338 2.17 -14.24 -15.65
CA VAL A 338 2.67 -15.55 -15.18
C VAL A 338 2.10 -16.70 -16.00
N PRO A 339 2.73 -17.89 -15.97
CA PRO A 339 2.19 -19.06 -16.64
C PRO A 339 0.73 -19.34 -16.24
N PRO A 340 -0.09 -19.86 -17.19
CA PRO A 340 0.27 -20.31 -18.54
C PRO A 340 0.27 -19.22 -19.61
N TYR A 341 -0.10 -17.96 -19.27
CA TYR A 341 -0.33 -16.92 -20.29
C TYR A 341 0.97 -16.25 -20.76
N ASN A 342 1.83 -15.78 -19.84
CA ASN A 342 3.05 -15.02 -20.15
C ASN A 342 2.77 -13.94 -21.20
N ALA A 343 1.66 -13.20 -21.03
CA ALA A 343 1.04 -12.39 -22.08
C ALA A 343 1.52 -10.93 -22.10
N VAL A 344 2.28 -10.52 -21.09
CA VAL A 344 2.69 -9.11 -20.94
C VAL A 344 4.17 -9.01 -20.57
N GLU A 345 4.84 -7.98 -21.07
CA GLU A 345 6.27 -7.74 -20.85
C GLU A 345 6.53 -6.81 -19.66
N THR A 346 5.55 -5.99 -19.25
CA THR A 346 5.75 -5.05 -18.13
C THR A 346 4.53 -4.94 -17.25
N ILE A 347 4.79 -4.74 -15.93
CA ILE A 347 3.79 -4.37 -14.93
C ILE A 347 4.48 -3.40 -13.96
N VAL A 348 4.05 -2.12 -13.93
CA VAL A 348 4.72 -1.10 -13.09
C VAL A 348 3.77 -0.49 -12.06
N CYS A 349 2.81 0.33 -12.47
CA CYS A 349 1.86 0.99 -11.56
C CYS A 349 0.50 1.15 -12.24
N MET A 350 -0.55 1.44 -11.46
CA MET A 350 -1.90 1.61 -11.99
C MET A 350 -1.95 2.68 -13.08
N GLY A 351 -2.45 2.31 -14.27
CA GLY A 351 -2.61 3.19 -15.43
C GLY A 351 -1.36 3.38 -16.28
N ALA A 352 -0.24 2.76 -15.95
CA ALA A 352 1.01 2.91 -16.68
C ALA A 352 0.99 2.22 -18.05
N SER A 353 0.16 1.21 -18.27
CA SER A 353 0.12 0.38 -19.47
C SER A 353 -0.01 1.21 -20.76
N ILE A 354 -0.95 2.15 -20.77
CA ILE A 354 -1.21 3.01 -21.96
C ILE A 354 -0.01 3.93 -22.23
N GLY A 355 0.54 4.58 -21.18
CA GLY A 355 1.71 5.44 -21.32
C GLY A 355 2.96 4.69 -21.78
N MET A 356 3.19 3.48 -21.27
CA MET A 356 4.29 2.62 -21.68
C MET A 356 4.13 2.12 -23.11
N ALA A 357 2.92 1.68 -23.48
CA ALA A 357 2.62 1.27 -24.86
C ALA A 357 2.81 2.41 -25.85
N ARG A 358 2.37 3.63 -25.48
CA ARG A 358 2.63 4.82 -26.26
C ARG A 358 4.15 5.08 -26.43
N GLY A 359 4.90 5.01 -25.33
CA GLY A 359 6.35 5.16 -25.37
C GLY A 359 7.04 4.11 -26.26
N ALA A 360 6.61 2.86 -26.21
CA ALA A 360 7.10 1.78 -27.05
C ALA A 360 6.82 2.05 -28.54
N ALA A 361 5.59 2.47 -28.88
CA ALA A 361 5.24 2.84 -30.25
C ALA A 361 6.07 4.02 -30.77
N GLN A 362 6.29 5.04 -29.95
CA GLN A 362 7.14 6.19 -30.30
C GLN A 362 8.61 5.82 -30.43
N ALA A 363 9.07 4.80 -29.70
CA ALA A 363 10.42 4.25 -29.85
C ALA A 363 10.59 3.35 -31.06
N GLY A 364 9.52 3.11 -31.83
CA GLY A 364 9.58 2.37 -33.10
C GLY A 364 9.02 0.95 -33.08
N ILE A 365 8.43 0.50 -31.96
CA ILE A 365 7.70 -0.77 -31.92
C ILE A 365 6.46 -0.67 -32.80
N LYS A 366 6.36 -1.58 -33.77
CA LYS A 366 5.31 -1.54 -34.79
C LYS A 366 3.92 -1.81 -34.27
N TYR A 367 3.78 -2.77 -33.35
CA TYR A 367 2.53 -3.19 -32.72
C TYR A 367 2.64 -3.09 -31.20
N SER A 368 2.09 -2.05 -30.65
CA SER A 368 2.15 -1.76 -29.23
C SER A 368 0.78 -1.87 -28.59
N PHE A 369 0.66 -2.72 -27.57
CA PHE A 369 -0.58 -2.94 -26.83
C PHE A 369 -0.47 -2.42 -25.39
N GLY A 370 -1.49 -1.66 -24.95
CA GLY A 370 -1.66 -1.30 -23.55
C GLY A 370 -2.86 -2.06 -22.95
N VAL A 371 -2.61 -3.01 -22.06
CA VAL A 371 -3.65 -3.81 -21.41
C VAL A 371 -4.00 -3.22 -20.05
N ILE A 372 -5.26 -2.92 -19.80
CA ILE A 372 -5.73 -2.24 -18.60
C ILE A 372 -7.11 -2.76 -18.18
N GLY A 373 -7.37 -2.83 -16.88
CA GLY A 373 -8.72 -3.14 -16.37
C GLY A 373 -9.65 -1.93 -16.41
N ASP A 374 -10.95 -2.18 -16.43
CA ASP A 374 -12.02 -1.16 -16.44
C ASP A 374 -11.87 -0.11 -15.35
N SER A 375 -11.72 -0.53 -14.11
CA SER A 375 -11.56 0.36 -12.97
C SER A 375 -10.25 1.14 -12.99
N THR A 376 -9.14 0.48 -13.35
CA THR A 376 -7.83 1.12 -13.47
C THR A 376 -7.82 2.15 -14.61
N PHE A 377 -8.52 1.86 -15.71
CA PHE A 377 -8.70 2.79 -16.83
C PHE A 377 -9.38 4.10 -16.36
N ILE A 378 -10.48 3.98 -15.64
CA ILE A 378 -11.21 5.14 -15.10
C ILE A 378 -10.37 5.90 -14.09
N HIS A 379 -9.61 5.18 -13.24
CA HIS A 379 -8.78 5.79 -12.20
C HIS A 379 -7.60 6.58 -12.77
N SER A 380 -6.85 6.02 -13.71
CA SER A 380 -5.56 6.60 -14.16
C SER A 380 -5.21 6.34 -15.63
N GLY A 381 -6.06 5.68 -16.41
CA GLY A 381 -5.83 5.43 -17.83
C GLY A 381 -6.32 6.55 -18.75
N ILE A 382 -7.33 7.32 -18.34
CA ILE A 382 -8.00 8.34 -19.14
C ILE A 382 -7.01 9.39 -19.67
N THR A 383 -6.20 9.98 -18.80
CA THR A 383 -5.23 11.02 -19.18
C THR A 383 -4.19 10.49 -20.14
N ASN A 384 -3.73 9.25 -19.95
CA ASN A 384 -2.78 8.60 -20.85
C ASN A 384 -3.41 8.32 -22.23
N LEU A 385 -4.71 7.97 -22.30
CA LEU A 385 -5.41 7.78 -23.55
C LEU A 385 -5.58 9.11 -24.30
N ILE A 386 -5.95 10.19 -23.61
CA ILE A 386 -6.03 11.54 -24.21
C ILE A 386 -4.69 11.93 -24.85
N ASP A 387 -3.58 11.67 -24.13
CA ASP A 387 -2.25 11.98 -24.64
C ASP A 387 -1.89 11.12 -25.88
N ALA A 388 -2.21 9.82 -25.88
CA ALA A 388 -2.01 8.95 -27.01
C ALA A 388 -2.84 9.40 -28.24
N VAL A 389 -4.10 9.78 -28.05
CA VAL A 389 -5.00 10.29 -29.08
C VAL A 389 -4.50 11.62 -29.62
N SER A 390 -4.13 12.57 -28.77
CA SER A 390 -3.64 13.90 -29.16
C SER A 390 -2.37 13.82 -30.03
N THR A 391 -1.53 12.82 -29.79
CA THR A 391 -0.29 12.57 -30.53
C THR A 391 -0.46 11.60 -31.70
N LYS A 392 -1.70 11.10 -31.90
CA LYS A 392 -2.03 10.11 -32.96
C LYS A 392 -1.07 8.92 -32.95
N THR A 393 -0.71 8.43 -31.79
CA THR A 393 0.25 7.34 -31.64
C THR A 393 -0.38 6.02 -32.12
N PRO A 394 0.22 5.28 -33.08
CA PRO A 394 -0.31 4.00 -33.54
C PRO A 394 -0.15 2.93 -32.45
N MET A 395 -1.22 2.65 -31.72
CA MET A 395 -1.25 1.67 -30.64
C MET A 395 -2.67 1.14 -30.39
N THR A 396 -2.77 -0.02 -29.78
CA THR A 396 -4.03 -0.62 -29.39
C THR A 396 -4.16 -0.69 -27.87
N VAL A 397 -5.21 -0.08 -27.33
CA VAL A 397 -5.57 -0.22 -25.90
C VAL A 397 -6.58 -1.35 -25.75
N VAL A 398 -6.28 -2.30 -24.86
CA VAL A 398 -7.17 -3.43 -24.56
C VAL A 398 -7.70 -3.26 -23.14
N ILE A 399 -8.96 -2.85 -23.02
CA ILE A 399 -9.65 -2.71 -21.73
C ILE A 399 -10.30 -4.05 -21.36
N LEU A 400 -9.88 -4.62 -20.24
CA LEU A 400 -10.44 -5.86 -19.71
C LEU A 400 -11.54 -5.53 -18.69
N ASP A 401 -12.79 -5.52 -19.15
CA ASP A 401 -13.94 -5.15 -18.35
C ASP A 401 -14.56 -6.37 -17.67
N ASN A 402 -14.43 -6.42 -16.34
CA ASN A 402 -15.08 -7.44 -15.50
C ASN A 402 -16.15 -6.85 -14.57
N SER A 403 -16.47 -5.57 -14.72
CA SER A 403 -17.51 -4.81 -14.03
C SER A 403 -17.31 -4.64 -12.52
N ILE A 404 -16.12 -4.92 -11.98
CA ILE A 404 -15.89 -4.88 -10.54
C ILE A 404 -14.40 -4.73 -10.19
N VAL A 405 -14.11 -4.09 -9.06
CA VAL A 405 -12.76 -4.08 -8.45
C VAL A 405 -12.60 -5.35 -7.60
N ALA A 406 -12.30 -6.48 -8.25
CA ALA A 406 -12.34 -7.79 -7.59
C ALA A 406 -11.22 -7.98 -6.57
N MET A 407 -10.01 -7.48 -6.85
CA MET A 407 -8.80 -7.72 -6.05
C MET A 407 -8.88 -7.13 -4.64
N THR A 408 -9.61 -6.04 -4.46
CA THR A 408 -9.68 -5.29 -3.19
C THR A 408 -10.96 -5.58 -2.39
N GLY A 409 -11.81 -6.49 -2.85
CA GLY A 409 -13.01 -6.91 -2.12
C GLY A 409 -14.33 -6.78 -2.90
N CYS A 410 -14.27 -6.83 -4.22
CA CYS A 410 -15.43 -6.79 -5.09
C CYS A 410 -16.28 -5.51 -4.98
N GLN A 411 -15.60 -4.36 -4.89
CA GLN A 411 -16.28 -3.06 -4.94
C GLN A 411 -16.81 -2.77 -6.35
N GLN A 412 -17.90 -2.02 -6.42
CA GLN A 412 -18.43 -1.54 -7.70
C GLN A 412 -17.45 -0.58 -8.38
N THR A 413 -17.36 -0.64 -9.70
CA THR A 413 -16.65 0.37 -10.49
C THR A 413 -17.39 1.71 -10.46
N ILE A 414 -16.67 2.81 -10.55
CA ILE A 414 -17.25 4.17 -10.53
C ILE A 414 -18.14 4.38 -11.77
N LEU A 415 -17.75 3.83 -12.92
CA LEU A 415 -18.47 3.92 -14.17
C LEU A 415 -18.98 2.53 -14.58
N PRO A 416 -20.28 2.39 -14.92
CA PRO A 416 -20.79 1.15 -15.46
C PRO A 416 -20.16 0.77 -16.81
N SER A 417 -19.96 -0.51 -17.06
CA SER A 417 -19.41 -1.04 -18.33
C SER A 417 -20.13 -0.49 -19.56
N SER A 418 -21.45 -0.30 -19.49
CA SER A 418 -22.26 0.26 -20.60
C SER A 418 -21.90 1.71 -21.00
N GLN A 419 -21.14 2.43 -20.19
CA GLN A 419 -20.70 3.79 -20.49
C GLN A 419 -19.25 3.89 -20.95
N LEU A 420 -18.47 2.81 -20.90
CA LEU A 420 -17.05 2.83 -21.28
C LEU A 420 -16.85 3.20 -22.74
N GLU A 421 -17.64 2.63 -23.66
CA GLU A 421 -17.59 2.95 -25.09
C GLU A 421 -17.83 4.44 -25.35
N THR A 422 -18.87 5.00 -24.72
CA THR A 422 -19.19 6.43 -24.84
C THR A 422 -18.07 7.32 -24.27
N LEU A 423 -17.48 6.92 -23.15
CA LEU A 423 -16.35 7.62 -22.56
C LEU A 423 -15.15 7.60 -23.52
N VAL A 424 -14.78 6.45 -24.04
CA VAL A 424 -13.64 6.30 -24.96
C VAL A 424 -13.83 7.12 -26.23
N ALA A 425 -15.05 7.13 -26.81
CA ALA A 425 -15.37 7.97 -27.95
C ALA A 425 -15.28 9.46 -27.60
N GLY A 426 -15.74 9.85 -26.41
CA GLY A 426 -15.64 11.23 -25.90
C GLY A 426 -14.21 11.71 -25.66
N LEU A 427 -13.26 10.79 -25.47
CA LEU A 427 -11.83 11.09 -25.36
C LEU A 427 -11.12 11.24 -26.74
N GLY A 428 -11.86 11.10 -27.83
CA GLY A 428 -11.39 11.37 -29.18
C GLY A 428 -10.88 10.16 -29.96
N VAL A 429 -11.12 8.95 -29.49
CA VAL A 429 -10.86 7.73 -30.28
C VAL A 429 -11.92 7.65 -31.39
N GLU A 430 -11.49 7.35 -32.62
CA GLU A 430 -12.39 7.20 -33.76
C GLU A 430 -13.36 6.03 -33.53
N LYS A 431 -14.66 6.25 -33.76
CA LYS A 431 -15.72 5.28 -33.42
C LYS A 431 -15.54 3.94 -34.10
N GLU A 432 -15.04 3.97 -35.32
CA GLU A 432 -14.74 2.78 -36.14
C GLU A 432 -13.65 1.91 -35.52
N HIS A 433 -12.80 2.50 -34.68
CA HIS A 433 -11.69 1.85 -33.99
C HIS A 433 -11.95 1.62 -32.48
N ILE A 434 -13.23 1.69 -32.07
CA ILE A 434 -13.68 1.25 -30.76
C ILE A 434 -14.46 -0.05 -30.93
N LYS A 435 -13.98 -1.15 -30.36
CA LYS A 435 -14.62 -2.48 -30.46
C LYS A 435 -15.03 -2.96 -29.07
N VAL A 436 -16.31 -3.23 -28.89
CA VAL A 436 -16.84 -3.85 -27.67
C VAL A 436 -17.13 -5.33 -27.95
N LEU A 437 -16.37 -6.21 -27.31
CA LEU A 437 -16.38 -7.65 -27.60
C LEU A 437 -16.66 -8.45 -26.35
N THR A 438 -17.54 -9.45 -26.48
CA THR A 438 -17.72 -10.44 -25.40
C THR A 438 -16.55 -11.42 -25.38
N THR A 439 -15.98 -11.67 -24.20
CA THR A 439 -14.89 -12.64 -24.03
C THR A 439 -15.40 -13.94 -23.42
N ASN A 440 -15.22 -15.05 -24.13
CA ASN A 440 -15.47 -16.41 -23.68
C ASN A 440 -14.73 -17.41 -24.59
N PRO A 441 -14.64 -18.71 -24.23
CA PRO A 441 -13.90 -19.69 -25.01
C PRO A 441 -14.31 -19.82 -26.48
N SER A 442 -15.61 -19.63 -26.80
CA SER A 442 -16.10 -19.75 -28.19
C SER A 442 -15.81 -18.52 -29.05
N LYS A 443 -15.39 -17.41 -28.44
CA LYS A 443 -15.11 -16.15 -29.13
C LYS A 443 -13.61 -15.86 -29.33
N ILE A 444 -12.75 -16.76 -28.87
CA ILE A 444 -11.29 -16.55 -28.92
C ILE A 444 -10.82 -16.23 -30.34
N ASP A 445 -11.21 -17.02 -31.35
CA ASP A 445 -10.74 -16.85 -32.73
C ASP A 445 -11.29 -15.58 -33.38
N GLU A 446 -12.55 -15.24 -33.13
CA GLU A 446 -13.18 -13.99 -33.58
C GLU A 446 -12.47 -12.76 -32.97
N ASN A 447 -12.26 -12.78 -31.66
CA ASN A 447 -11.59 -11.71 -30.94
C ASN A 447 -10.12 -11.56 -31.37
N THR A 448 -9.44 -12.69 -31.64
CA THR A 448 -8.07 -12.70 -32.17
C THR A 448 -7.99 -11.95 -33.49
N ARG A 449 -8.91 -12.23 -34.46
CA ARG A 449 -8.95 -11.56 -35.73
C ARG A 449 -9.12 -10.05 -35.60
N ILE A 450 -10.05 -9.61 -34.76
CA ILE A 450 -10.30 -8.19 -34.53
C ILE A 450 -9.09 -7.52 -33.85
N LEU A 451 -8.42 -8.19 -32.89
CA LEU A 451 -7.19 -7.69 -32.27
C LEU A 451 -6.07 -7.46 -33.30
N VAL A 452 -5.92 -8.35 -34.24
CA VAL A 452 -4.93 -8.21 -35.34
C VAL A 452 -5.32 -7.05 -36.28
N GLU A 453 -6.59 -6.98 -36.71
CA GLU A 453 -7.11 -5.91 -37.55
C GLU A 453 -6.89 -4.52 -36.94
N GLU A 454 -7.23 -4.36 -35.65
CA GLU A 454 -7.07 -3.08 -34.97
C GLU A 454 -5.60 -2.74 -34.64
N ALA A 455 -4.72 -3.72 -34.50
CA ALA A 455 -3.29 -3.47 -34.34
C ALA A 455 -2.63 -2.94 -35.62
N GLU A 456 -3.19 -3.23 -36.79
CA GLU A 456 -2.70 -2.72 -38.07
C GLU A 456 -3.13 -1.27 -38.36
N TYR A 457 -4.12 -0.75 -37.60
CA TYR A 457 -4.54 0.64 -37.74
C TYR A 457 -3.44 1.60 -37.27
N ARG A 458 -3.24 2.69 -38.04
CA ARG A 458 -2.16 3.67 -37.80
C ARG A 458 -2.57 4.85 -36.91
N GLY A 459 -3.44 4.59 -35.97
CA GLY A 459 -3.90 5.50 -34.95
C GLY A 459 -4.11 4.79 -33.62
N VAL A 460 -4.84 5.40 -32.72
CA VAL A 460 -5.22 4.77 -31.45
C VAL A 460 -6.49 3.96 -31.64
N SER A 461 -6.43 2.66 -31.46
CA SER A 461 -7.61 1.79 -31.37
C SER A 461 -7.87 1.34 -29.94
N VAL A 462 -9.13 1.09 -29.59
CA VAL A 462 -9.53 0.63 -28.26
C VAL A 462 -10.44 -0.59 -28.38
N ILE A 463 -10.04 -1.68 -27.74
CA ILE A 463 -10.82 -2.92 -27.69
C ILE A 463 -11.26 -3.16 -26.25
N ILE A 464 -12.56 -3.23 -26.01
CA ILE A 464 -13.16 -3.48 -24.69
C ILE A 464 -13.63 -4.92 -24.65
N LEU A 465 -12.95 -5.77 -23.89
CA LEU A 465 -13.28 -7.18 -23.71
C LEU A 465 -14.14 -7.36 -22.45
N VAL A 466 -15.43 -7.63 -22.66
CA VAL A 466 -16.43 -7.59 -21.59
C VAL A 466 -16.88 -9.00 -21.18
N ARG A 467 -16.75 -9.31 -19.89
CA ARG A 467 -17.44 -10.41 -19.19
C ARG A 467 -17.36 -10.24 -17.71
N GLU A 468 -18.50 -10.38 -17.01
CA GLU A 468 -18.59 -10.25 -15.55
C GLU A 468 -17.62 -11.18 -14.81
N CYS A 469 -17.00 -10.66 -13.73
CA CYS A 469 -16.15 -11.41 -12.82
C CYS A 469 -16.95 -12.58 -12.17
N LEU A 470 -16.35 -13.76 -12.11
CA LEU A 470 -16.99 -14.95 -11.51
C LEU A 470 -17.30 -14.76 -10.02
N GLU A 471 -16.46 -14.06 -9.29
CA GLU A 471 -16.70 -13.80 -7.87
C GLU A 471 -17.86 -12.84 -7.66
N ALA A 472 -17.95 -11.79 -8.48
CA ALA A 472 -19.09 -10.89 -8.49
C ALA A 472 -20.40 -11.65 -8.78
N PHE A 473 -20.38 -12.52 -9.79
CA PHE A 473 -21.51 -13.39 -10.12
C PHE A 473 -21.93 -14.29 -8.96
N ARG A 474 -20.97 -14.90 -8.24
CA ARG A 474 -21.23 -15.74 -7.07
C ARG A 474 -21.85 -14.94 -5.92
N ILE A 475 -21.28 -13.75 -5.60
CA ILE A 475 -21.80 -12.87 -4.55
C ILE A 475 -23.22 -12.44 -4.85
N ARG A 476 -23.50 -11.99 -6.09
CA ARG A 476 -24.83 -11.58 -6.54
C ARG A 476 -25.85 -12.72 -6.42
N ASN A 477 -25.50 -13.92 -6.86
CA ASN A 477 -26.38 -15.08 -6.79
C ASN A 477 -26.65 -15.52 -5.35
N LYS A 478 -25.66 -15.43 -4.46
CA LYS A 478 -25.83 -15.72 -3.03
C LYS A 478 -26.79 -14.72 -2.38
N ALA A 479 -26.63 -13.43 -2.67
CA ALA A 479 -27.54 -12.37 -2.19
C ALA A 479 -28.98 -12.57 -2.70
N ALA A 480 -29.15 -12.88 -4.00
CA ALA A 480 -30.44 -13.13 -4.59
C ALA A 480 -31.16 -14.37 -4.01
N LYS A 481 -30.39 -15.41 -3.61
CA LYS A 481 -30.96 -16.58 -2.92
C LYS A 481 -31.37 -16.23 -1.48
N ALA A 482 -30.58 -15.46 -0.76
CA ALA A 482 -30.89 -15.02 0.61
C ALA A 482 -32.11 -14.09 0.68
N ALA A 483 -32.38 -13.31 -0.35
CA ALA A 483 -33.54 -12.42 -0.44
C ALA A 483 -34.86 -13.17 -0.80
N LYS A 484 -34.78 -14.43 -1.17
CA LYS A 484 -35.95 -15.30 -1.48
C LYS A 484 -36.35 -16.20 -0.31
N VAL A 485 -35.63 -16.19 0.77
CA VAL A 485 -35.90 -16.86 2.06
C VAL A 485 -36.37 -15.79 3.07
#